data_a167ec68e4a8985dda56fd76f00c927f
#
_entry.id   a167ec68e4a8985dda56fd76f00c927f
#
_cell.length_a   1.000
_cell.length_b   1.000
_cell.length_c   1.000
_cell.angle_alpha   90.00
_cell.angle_beta   90.00
_cell.angle_gamma   90.00
#
_symmetry.space_group_name_H-M   'P 1'
#
loop_
_entity.id
_entity.type
_entity.pdbx_description
1 polymer ?
#
loop_
_entity_poly.entity_id
_entity_poly.type
_entity_poly.pdbx_seq_one_letter_code
_entity_poly.pdbx_strand_id
1 'polypeptide(L)'
;MSPMKNKHLLVLHHVVAVLLFLTQTCGGQHQMIGPTQPVVAMIGDDIMLPCHLEPAVDAVDLTVDWSRTDLKPRSVYVRREGVELLTEQNPLYTGRTSLSVNKLQCGDVSLKLSTVQLSDAGTYKCLVPKFNAETVVTLAVGKFH
;
A
#
# COMPACT_ATOMS: atom_id res chain seq x y z
N MET A 1 -28.58 36.11 -35.98
CA MET A 1 -27.75 35.36 -35.13
C MET A 1 -28.43 34.13 -34.60
N SER A 2 -27.85 32.97 -34.81
CA SER A 2 -28.59 31.73 -34.59
C SER A 2 -28.40 31.23 -33.15
N PRO A 3 -29.48 30.79 -32.48
CA PRO A 3 -29.41 30.19 -31.13
C PRO A 3 -28.55 28.92 -31.09
N MET A 4 -28.31 28.32 -32.24
CA MET A 4 -27.50 27.09 -32.33
C MET A 4 -26.04 27.29 -31.93
N LYS A 5 -25.45 28.46 -32.20
CA LYS A 5 -24.08 28.77 -31.81
C LYS A 5 -23.91 28.76 -30.29
N ASN A 6 -24.89 29.25 -29.53
CA ASN A 6 -24.86 29.27 -28.08
C ASN A 6 -24.94 27.86 -27.48
N LYS A 7 -25.72 26.96 -28.11
CA LYS A 7 -25.82 25.55 -27.70
C LYS A 7 -24.49 24.82 -27.88
N HIS A 8 -23.81 25.05 -29.01
CA HIS A 8 -22.51 24.44 -29.28
C HIS A 8 -21.45 24.89 -28.28
N LEU A 9 -21.42 26.18 -27.94
CA LEU A 9 -20.50 26.72 -26.96
C LEU A 9 -20.73 26.13 -25.58
N LEU A 10 -21.99 25.95 -25.14
CA LEU A 10 -22.31 25.33 -23.86
C LEU A 10 -21.87 23.89 -23.78
N VAL A 11 -22.09 23.10 -24.84
CA VAL A 11 -21.68 21.70 -24.89
C VAL A 11 -20.15 21.59 -24.82
N LEU A 12 -19.41 22.43 -25.57
CA LEU A 12 -17.97 22.45 -25.51
C LEU A 12 -17.45 22.81 -24.11
N HIS A 13 -18.12 23.74 -23.45
CA HIS A 13 -17.75 24.14 -22.09
C HIS A 13 -17.87 22.99 -21.09
N HIS A 14 -18.96 22.22 -21.17
CA HIS A 14 -19.17 21.06 -20.32
C HIS A 14 -18.15 19.96 -20.58
N VAL A 15 -17.82 19.67 -21.82
CA VAL A 15 -16.84 18.65 -22.19
C VAL A 15 -15.46 19.03 -21.65
N VAL A 16 -15.04 20.28 -21.80
CA VAL A 16 -13.75 20.75 -21.29
C VAL A 16 -13.70 20.67 -19.76
N ALA A 17 -14.77 21.06 -19.08
CA ALA A 17 -14.83 20.99 -17.62
C ALA A 17 -14.71 19.55 -17.10
N VAL A 18 -15.38 18.59 -17.74
CA VAL A 18 -15.29 17.17 -17.39
C VAL A 18 -13.88 16.62 -17.63
N LEU A 19 -13.26 16.98 -18.76
CA LEU A 19 -11.89 16.55 -19.06
C LEU A 19 -10.88 17.10 -18.05
N LEU A 20 -11.01 18.37 -17.68
CA LEU A 20 -10.16 18.98 -16.68
C LEU A 20 -10.32 18.30 -15.33
N PHE A 21 -11.53 17.98 -14.94
CA PHE A 21 -11.81 17.27 -13.69
C PHE A 21 -11.17 15.89 -13.68
N LEU A 22 -11.31 15.12 -14.76
CA LEU A 22 -10.67 13.81 -14.90
C LEU A 22 -9.15 13.91 -14.87
N THR A 23 -8.58 14.93 -15.50
CA THR A 23 -7.14 15.16 -15.49
C THR A 23 -6.63 15.45 -14.07
N GLN A 24 -7.39 16.21 -13.29
CA GLN A 24 -7.04 16.50 -11.91
C GLN A 24 -7.10 15.25 -11.03
N THR A 25 -8.09 14.35 -11.23
CA THR A 25 -8.21 13.11 -10.45
C THR A 25 -7.19 12.06 -10.87
N CYS A 26 -6.76 12.06 -12.13
CA CYS A 26 -5.76 11.12 -12.65
C CYS A 26 -4.32 11.62 -12.53
N GLY A 27 -4.13 12.88 -12.13
CA GLY A 27 -2.85 13.59 -12.17
C GLY A 27 -1.85 13.15 -11.12
N GLY A 28 -1.26 11.97 -11.28
CA GLY A 28 -0.12 11.53 -10.48
C GLY A 28 -0.44 11.06 -9.08
N GLN A 29 -1.71 10.90 -8.73
CA GLN A 29 -2.08 10.34 -7.43
C GLN A 29 -2.13 8.82 -7.50
N HIS A 30 -1.39 8.18 -6.60
CA HIS A 30 -1.43 6.75 -6.40
C HIS A 30 -2.21 6.44 -5.13
N GLN A 31 -2.96 5.35 -5.17
CA GLN A 31 -3.68 4.83 -4.01
C GLN A 31 -3.03 3.53 -3.56
N MET A 32 -3.13 3.26 -2.28
CA MET A 32 -2.71 1.97 -1.74
C MET A 32 -3.91 1.06 -1.61
N ILE A 33 -3.82 -0.12 -2.22
CA ILE A 33 -4.89 -1.12 -2.22
C ILE A 33 -4.44 -2.31 -1.39
N GLY A 34 -5.25 -2.64 -0.39
CA GLY A 34 -5.06 -3.82 0.45
C GLY A 34 -6.26 -4.77 0.35
N PRO A 35 -6.25 -5.88 1.09
CA PRO A 35 -7.34 -6.83 1.09
C PRO A 35 -8.58 -6.25 1.76
N THR A 36 -9.76 -6.66 1.29
CA THR A 36 -11.05 -6.26 1.88
C THR A 36 -11.42 -7.12 3.09
N GLN A 37 -10.75 -8.25 3.27
CA GLN A 37 -10.97 -9.19 4.36
C GLN A 37 -9.68 -9.37 5.14
N PRO A 38 -9.74 -9.73 6.44
CA PRO A 38 -8.54 -10.09 7.18
C PRO A 38 -7.79 -11.24 6.50
N VAL A 39 -6.47 -11.16 6.54
CA VAL A 39 -5.61 -12.28 6.17
C VAL A 39 -5.64 -13.27 7.32
N VAL A 40 -5.86 -14.54 7.03
CA VAL A 40 -5.91 -15.59 8.06
C VAL A 40 -4.70 -16.50 7.88
N ALA A 41 -3.98 -16.74 8.97
CA ALA A 41 -2.83 -17.63 9.00
C ALA A 41 -2.90 -18.54 10.22
N MET A 42 -2.20 -19.69 10.11
CA MET A 42 -1.98 -20.59 11.25
C MET A 42 -0.56 -20.37 11.78
N ILE A 43 -0.37 -20.64 13.07
CA ILE A 43 0.97 -20.58 13.68
C ILE A 43 1.94 -21.41 12.86
N GLY A 44 3.10 -20.83 12.55
CA GLY A 44 4.14 -21.48 11.77
C GLY A 44 4.09 -21.23 10.27
N ASP A 45 2.99 -20.69 9.76
CA ASP A 45 2.87 -20.36 8.33
C ASP A 45 3.84 -19.26 7.91
N ASP A 46 4.21 -19.28 6.64
CA ASP A 46 4.80 -18.16 5.94
C ASP A 46 3.69 -17.50 5.11
N ILE A 47 3.49 -16.21 5.26
CA ILE A 47 2.37 -15.51 4.61
C ILE A 47 2.81 -14.21 3.96
N MET A 48 1.94 -13.71 3.08
CA MET A 48 2.05 -12.36 2.54
C MET A 48 0.94 -11.50 3.10
N LEU A 49 1.29 -10.29 3.53
CA LEU A 49 0.33 -9.23 3.80
C LEU A 49 0.22 -8.38 2.53
N PRO A 50 -0.92 -8.46 1.80
CA PRO A 50 -1.01 -7.83 0.48
C PRO A 50 -1.13 -6.32 0.57
N CYS A 51 -0.40 -5.61 -0.28
CA CYS A 51 -0.50 -4.16 -0.41
C CYS A 51 0.12 -3.75 -1.74
N HIS A 52 -0.60 -2.99 -2.56
CA HIS A 52 -0.05 -2.53 -3.84
C HIS A 52 -0.52 -1.13 -4.21
N LEU A 53 0.30 -0.44 -4.99
CA LEU A 53 0.01 0.89 -5.51
C LEU A 53 -0.82 0.80 -6.79
N GLU A 54 -1.86 1.62 -6.89
CA GLU A 54 -2.62 1.83 -8.12
C GLU A 54 -2.69 3.33 -8.45
N PRO A 55 -2.39 3.70 -9.68
CA PRO A 55 -1.77 2.90 -10.75
C PRO A 55 -0.39 2.39 -10.35
N ALA A 56 0.04 1.30 -10.99
CA ALA A 56 1.34 0.69 -10.70
C ALA A 56 2.48 1.67 -10.98
N VAL A 57 3.51 1.60 -10.16
CA VAL A 57 4.73 2.38 -10.30
C VAL A 57 5.89 1.58 -9.73
N ASP A 58 7.08 1.73 -10.31
CA ASP A 58 8.27 1.08 -9.77
C ASP A 58 8.60 1.66 -8.39
N ALA A 59 8.52 0.83 -7.37
CA ALA A 59 8.73 1.21 -5.98
C ALA A 59 10.11 0.77 -5.43
N VAL A 60 11.01 0.26 -6.29
CA VAL A 60 12.30 -0.29 -5.84
C VAL A 60 13.10 0.74 -5.04
N ASP A 61 13.14 1.99 -5.50
CA ASP A 61 13.91 3.05 -4.85
C ASP A 61 13.06 3.96 -3.96
N LEU A 62 11.82 3.61 -3.74
CA LEU A 62 10.93 4.39 -2.86
C LEU A 62 11.06 3.95 -1.41
N THR A 63 10.59 4.81 -0.51
CA THR A 63 10.39 4.44 0.88
C THR A 63 9.09 3.67 1.01
N VAL A 64 9.16 2.51 1.66
CA VAL A 64 8.02 1.67 2.03
C VAL A 64 8.08 1.40 3.51
N ASP A 65 7.00 1.67 4.22
CA ASP A 65 6.93 1.57 5.68
C ASP A 65 5.77 0.64 6.08
N TRP A 66 6.11 -0.44 6.76
CA TRP A 66 5.15 -1.33 7.41
C TRP A 66 5.24 -1.15 8.91
N SER A 67 4.13 -0.85 9.56
CA SER A 67 4.10 -0.53 10.99
C SER A 67 2.88 -1.09 11.71
N ARG A 68 2.97 -1.15 13.03
CA ARG A 68 1.84 -1.45 13.93
C ARG A 68 1.85 -0.42 15.06
N THR A 69 0.70 0.21 15.30
CA THR A 69 0.58 1.26 16.32
C THR A 69 0.65 0.75 17.75
N ASP A 70 0.40 -0.54 17.96
CA ASP A 70 0.43 -1.18 19.28
C ASP A 70 1.83 -1.63 19.71
N LEU A 71 2.86 -1.42 18.88
CA LEU A 71 4.24 -1.82 19.17
C LEU A 71 5.11 -0.61 19.51
N LYS A 72 6.19 -0.88 20.25
CA LYS A 72 7.30 0.06 20.49
C LYS A 72 8.62 -0.65 20.28
N PRO A 73 9.43 -0.28 19.26
CA PRO A 73 9.09 0.66 18.18
C PRO A 73 7.97 0.10 17.27
N ARG A 74 7.30 0.99 16.56
CA ARG A 74 6.18 0.63 15.68
C ARG A 74 6.61 -0.10 14.41
N SER A 75 7.87 -0.01 14.04
CA SER A 75 8.37 -0.51 12.76
C SER A 75 8.31 -2.03 12.70
N VAL A 76 7.58 -2.55 11.74
CA VAL A 76 7.57 -3.96 11.36
C VAL A 76 8.63 -4.21 10.29
N TYR A 77 8.70 -3.32 9.29
CA TYR A 77 9.68 -3.35 8.22
C TYR A 77 9.74 -1.98 7.55
N VAL A 78 10.93 -1.45 7.35
CA VAL A 78 11.14 -0.19 6.64
C VAL A 78 12.20 -0.37 5.57
N ARG A 79 11.88 0.10 4.36
CA ARG A 79 12.81 0.24 3.25
C ARG A 79 12.81 1.72 2.88
N ARG A 80 13.92 2.41 3.10
CA ARG A 80 14.04 3.85 2.84
C ARG A 80 14.89 4.07 1.60
N GLU A 81 14.26 4.65 0.56
CA GLU A 81 14.95 4.93 -0.71
C GLU A 81 15.72 3.72 -1.23
N GLY A 82 15.09 2.54 -1.17
CA GLY A 82 15.67 1.30 -1.64
C GLY A 82 16.61 0.58 -0.67
N VAL A 83 16.77 1.09 0.56
CA VAL A 83 17.65 0.49 1.56
C VAL A 83 16.85 -0.01 2.76
N GLU A 84 17.04 -1.28 3.14
CA GLU A 84 16.42 -1.85 4.31
C GLU A 84 17.03 -1.27 5.60
N LEU A 85 16.17 -0.80 6.51
CA LEU A 85 16.59 -0.24 7.79
C LEU A 85 16.30 -1.23 8.90
N LEU A 86 17.17 -2.22 9.04
CA LEU A 86 16.98 -3.31 10.00
C LEU A 86 17.11 -2.85 11.45
N THR A 87 17.89 -1.79 11.70
CA THR A 87 18.10 -1.25 13.04
C THR A 87 16.88 -0.54 13.63
N GLU A 88 15.96 -0.07 12.78
CA GLU A 88 14.72 0.57 13.21
C GLU A 88 13.60 -0.42 13.50
N GLN A 89 13.77 -1.66 13.08
CA GLN A 89 12.75 -2.71 13.16
C GLN A 89 12.51 -3.15 14.60
N ASN A 90 11.23 -3.39 14.93
CA ASN A 90 10.89 -4.00 16.20
C ASN A 90 11.53 -5.39 16.30
N PRO A 91 12.17 -5.73 17.42
CA PRO A 91 12.87 -7.03 17.57
C PRO A 91 11.98 -8.25 17.32
N LEU A 92 10.67 -8.14 17.52
CA LEU A 92 9.73 -9.25 17.26
C LEU A 92 9.73 -9.69 15.80
N TYR A 93 10.13 -8.81 14.88
CA TYR A 93 10.10 -9.08 13.45
C TYR A 93 11.47 -9.32 12.83
N THR A 94 12.52 -9.25 13.62
CA THR A 94 13.89 -9.42 13.12
C THR A 94 14.07 -10.77 12.43
N GLY A 95 14.54 -10.72 11.17
CA GLY A 95 14.82 -11.91 10.39
C GLY A 95 13.59 -12.61 9.81
N ARG A 96 12.38 -12.04 9.98
CA ARG A 96 11.14 -12.69 9.55
C ARG A 96 10.38 -11.93 8.46
N THR A 97 10.86 -10.76 8.05
CA THR A 97 10.16 -9.88 7.11
C THR A 97 11.00 -9.59 5.88
N SER A 98 10.35 -9.49 4.74
CA SER A 98 11.02 -9.10 3.49
C SER A 98 10.02 -8.58 2.47
N LEU A 99 10.52 -7.81 1.50
CA LEU A 99 9.81 -7.44 0.29
C LEU A 99 10.50 -8.08 -0.92
N SER A 100 9.72 -8.41 -1.94
CA SER A 100 10.25 -8.93 -3.21
C SER A 100 10.62 -7.77 -4.12
N VAL A 101 11.88 -7.68 -4.56
CA VAL A 101 12.33 -6.65 -5.49
C VAL A 101 11.57 -6.72 -6.81
N ASN A 102 11.30 -7.92 -7.33
CA ASN A 102 10.53 -8.10 -8.56
C ASN A 102 9.11 -7.56 -8.43
N LYS A 103 8.47 -7.77 -7.29
CA LYS A 103 7.13 -7.23 -7.01
C LYS A 103 7.15 -5.71 -6.84
N LEU A 104 8.18 -5.17 -6.17
CA LEU A 104 8.35 -3.72 -6.02
C LEU A 104 8.41 -3.01 -7.37
N GLN A 105 9.01 -3.62 -8.38
CA GLN A 105 9.06 -3.05 -9.74
C GLN A 105 7.67 -2.84 -10.34
N CYS A 106 6.68 -3.60 -9.88
CA CYS A 106 5.29 -3.50 -10.33
C CYS A 106 4.41 -2.72 -9.35
N GLY A 107 4.98 -2.07 -8.34
CA GLY A 107 4.22 -1.33 -7.34
C GLY A 107 3.60 -2.19 -6.25
N ASP A 108 3.95 -3.46 -6.18
CA ASP A 108 3.48 -4.38 -5.15
C ASP A 108 4.46 -4.32 -3.97
N VAL A 109 3.98 -3.78 -2.85
CA VAL A 109 4.75 -3.57 -1.62
C VAL A 109 4.34 -4.56 -0.52
N SER A 110 3.75 -5.68 -0.92
CA SER A 110 3.32 -6.74 0.00
C SER A 110 4.47 -7.21 0.88
N LEU A 111 4.17 -7.44 2.15
CA LEU A 111 5.15 -7.88 3.14
C LEU A 111 5.10 -9.40 3.28
N LYS A 112 6.24 -10.05 3.11
CA LYS A 112 6.38 -11.47 3.49
C LYS A 112 6.71 -11.55 4.97
N LEU A 113 5.94 -12.33 5.70
CA LEU A 113 6.14 -12.61 7.11
C LEU A 113 6.31 -14.11 7.29
N SER A 114 7.47 -14.51 7.81
CA SER A 114 7.82 -15.91 7.99
C SER A 114 7.51 -16.38 9.41
N THR A 115 7.17 -17.64 9.53
CA THR A 115 6.98 -18.34 10.82
C THR A 115 6.03 -17.56 11.73
N VAL A 116 4.79 -17.43 11.31
CA VAL A 116 3.77 -16.65 12.01
C VAL A 116 3.59 -17.13 13.45
N GLN A 117 3.50 -16.16 14.36
CA GLN A 117 3.30 -16.36 15.79
C GLN A 117 1.98 -15.72 16.22
N LEU A 118 1.44 -16.13 17.38
CA LEU A 118 0.21 -15.50 17.90
C LEU A 118 0.35 -14.00 18.09
N SER A 119 1.51 -13.53 18.51
CA SER A 119 1.79 -12.10 18.69
C SER A 119 1.77 -11.31 17.40
N ASP A 120 1.79 -11.99 16.24
CA ASP A 120 1.71 -11.32 14.94
C ASP A 120 0.28 -10.89 14.59
N ALA A 121 -0.72 -11.43 15.26
CA ALA A 121 -2.12 -11.02 15.05
C ALA A 121 -2.30 -9.54 15.38
N GLY A 122 -2.93 -8.80 14.49
CA GLY A 122 -3.14 -7.37 14.69
C GLY A 122 -3.40 -6.64 13.38
N THR A 123 -3.35 -5.32 13.47
CA THR A 123 -3.58 -4.43 12.34
C THR A 123 -2.26 -3.79 11.93
N TYR A 124 -1.90 -4.04 10.67
CA TYR A 124 -0.68 -3.51 10.05
C TYR A 124 -1.05 -2.35 9.13
N LYS A 125 -0.16 -1.38 9.03
CA LYS A 125 -0.28 -0.28 8.08
C LYS A 125 0.87 -0.34 7.10
N CYS A 126 0.56 -0.29 5.78
CA CYS A 126 1.55 -0.09 4.73
C CYS A 126 1.43 1.33 4.19
N LEU A 127 2.57 2.00 4.04
CA LEU A 127 2.64 3.41 3.66
C LEU A 127 3.77 3.60 2.64
N VAL A 128 3.47 4.32 1.57
CA VAL A 128 4.49 4.87 0.67
C VAL A 128 4.41 6.39 0.77
N PRO A 129 5.31 7.02 1.54
CA PRO A 129 5.21 8.45 1.86
C PRO A 129 5.22 9.38 0.65
N LYS A 130 5.94 9.01 -0.41
CA LYS A 130 6.02 9.84 -1.62
C LYS A 130 4.65 10.21 -2.17
N PHE A 131 3.69 9.29 -2.08
CA PHE A 131 2.34 9.51 -2.60
C PHE A 131 1.33 9.74 -1.48
N ASN A 132 1.78 9.77 -0.23
CA ASN A 132 0.89 9.76 0.93
C ASN A 132 -0.18 8.66 0.82
N ALA A 133 0.24 7.51 0.25
CA ALA A 133 -0.63 6.36 0.01
C ALA A 133 -0.47 5.36 1.14
N GLU A 134 -1.57 5.01 1.79
CA GLU A 134 -1.56 4.06 2.89
C GLU A 134 -2.84 3.25 2.93
N THR A 135 -2.75 2.05 3.48
CA THR A 135 -3.91 1.23 3.82
C THR A 135 -3.57 0.35 5.03
N VAL A 136 -4.57 -0.31 5.56
CA VAL A 136 -4.39 -1.23 6.68
C VAL A 136 -4.67 -2.66 6.25
N VAL A 137 -3.96 -3.59 6.85
CA VAL A 137 -4.12 -5.03 6.64
C VAL A 137 -4.24 -5.68 8.01
N THR A 138 -5.32 -6.39 8.23
CA THR A 138 -5.53 -7.11 9.50
C THR A 138 -5.10 -8.56 9.32
N LEU A 139 -4.30 -9.05 10.25
CA LEU A 139 -3.86 -10.44 10.33
C LEU A 139 -4.53 -11.13 11.51
N ALA A 140 -5.26 -12.20 11.21
CA ALA A 140 -5.80 -13.11 12.21
C ALA A 140 -4.95 -14.38 12.23
N VAL A 141 -4.62 -14.86 13.44
CA VAL A 141 -3.79 -16.05 13.59
C VAL A 141 -4.54 -17.09 14.40
N GLY A 142 -4.64 -18.30 13.83
CA GLY A 142 -5.26 -19.45 14.48
C GLY A 142 -4.24 -20.44 15.02
N LYS A 143 -4.71 -21.27 15.94
CA LYS A 143 -3.93 -22.39 16.50
C LYS A 143 -4.46 -23.69 15.94
N PHE A 144 -3.57 -24.67 15.82
CA PHE A 144 -3.98 -26.06 15.65
C PHE A 144 -4.54 -26.59 16.96
N HIS A 145 -5.55 -27.44 16.84
CA HIS A 145 -6.11 -28.18 17.98
C HIS A 145 -5.66 -29.62 17.94
#